data_ab8cf1d2655716ac56316e74ade91b6b
#
_entry.id   ab8cf1d2655716ac56316e74ade91b6b
#
_cell.length_a   1.000
_cell.length_b   1.000
_cell.length_c   1.000
_cell.angle_alpha   90.00
_cell.angle_beta   90.00
_cell.angle_gamma   90.00
#
_symmetry.space_group_name_H-M   'P 1'
#
loop_
_entity.id
_entity.type
_entity.pdbx_description
1 polymer ?
#
loop_
_entity_poly.entity_id
_entity_poly.type
_entity_poly.pdbx_seq_one_letter_code
_entity_poly.pdbx_strand_id
1 'polypeptide(L)'
;KGIRCGNVFLGLQPLRQDGDSKADIIENYHDRNQEPPKAYQAFYHYIGEEFGADAVIHFGTHGTLEFLPGKDNGMMGQCWPDRLIGTAPHFYYYYIGNPSEAMIAKRRTHATIISYQAPALKKSGIYGELQELKETIAEYRESMQSAPERCDDLMNQIDHLAETCGCTGDLEQIEEYLYEYENSLITDGLHVMNAEEAQGLLHALDGEYVPVGTAGDVVKNPDILPSGRNLVQFDPRLVPTKTAYERGAKAAQLAVEQYKKQTGSYPDTTAVILWGLETSRSQGETVGQILYYLGLRLRTDRASFDDRLEIIPREELGRPRMDVVIHICGFFRDMYPNLVDNMNEMLQQILALDEPDEANYFTANTRKLAHTLMKEQGMDETRAWEMASCRIFGPKEGEYATRLTDVVKKGSWKAAEELGTGFT
;
A
#
# COMPACT_ATOMS: atom_id res chain seq x y z
N LYS A 1 31.07 -2.35 5.37
CA LYS A 1 31.79 -1.13 5.83
C LYS A 1 31.12 -0.64 7.11
N GLY A 2 31.91 -0.25 8.12
CA GLY A 2 31.39 0.28 9.39
C GLY A 2 32.45 0.94 10.23
N ILE A 3 32.02 1.54 11.33
CA ILE A 3 32.88 2.25 12.29
C ILE A 3 32.67 1.63 13.67
N ARG A 4 33.75 1.32 14.37
CA ARG A 4 33.72 0.86 15.75
C ARG A 4 33.88 2.05 16.68
N CYS A 5 32.92 2.25 17.57
CA CYS A 5 32.91 3.28 18.62
C CYS A 5 32.81 2.59 19.97
N GLY A 6 33.97 2.18 20.51
CA GLY A 6 34.03 1.41 21.76
C GLY A 6 33.32 0.06 21.62
N ASN A 7 32.26 -0.12 22.40
CA ASN A 7 31.42 -1.32 22.38
C ASN A 7 30.26 -1.27 21.37
N VAL A 8 30.23 -0.23 20.54
CA VAL A 8 29.19 -0.08 19.49
C VAL A 8 29.85 -0.18 18.12
N PHE A 9 29.24 -0.98 17.22
CA PHE A 9 29.58 -1.05 15.83
C PHE A 9 28.46 -0.43 15.00
N LEU A 10 28.77 0.62 14.24
CA LEU A 10 27.86 1.24 13.29
C LEU A 10 28.19 0.74 11.88
N GLY A 11 27.31 -0.01 11.26
CA GLY A 11 27.50 -0.61 9.95
C GLY A 11 26.37 -0.31 8.97
N LEU A 12 26.72 -0.19 7.70
CA LEU A 12 25.72 -0.16 6.62
C LEU A 12 25.47 -1.60 6.17
N GLN A 13 24.20 -2.03 6.23
CA GLN A 13 23.79 -3.34 5.72
C GLN A 13 24.16 -3.44 4.23
N PRO A 14 24.88 -4.49 3.80
CA PRO A 14 25.21 -4.68 2.40
C PRO A 14 23.98 -4.95 1.54
N LEU A 15 24.14 -4.83 0.23
CA LEU A 15 23.10 -5.25 -0.72
C LEU A 15 22.90 -6.77 -0.60
N ARG A 16 21.65 -7.20 -0.62
CA ARG A 16 21.27 -8.62 -0.50
C ARG A 16 21.45 -9.42 -1.76
N GLN A 17 21.83 -8.78 -2.86
CA GLN A 17 22.09 -9.42 -4.15
C GLN A 17 23.29 -8.80 -4.83
N ASP A 18 24.04 -9.65 -5.52
CA ASP A 18 25.09 -9.25 -6.44
C ASP A 18 24.51 -9.15 -7.87
N GLY A 19 25.01 -8.21 -8.64
CA GLY A 19 24.66 -8.04 -10.04
C GLY A 19 25.70 -7.16 -10.72
N ASP A 20 26.02 -7.48 -11.97
CA ASP A 20 26.98 -6.72 -12.77
C ASP A 20 26.40 -5.37 -13.23
N SER A 21 25.09 -5.24 -13.19
CA SER A 21 24.37 -4.02 -13.52
C SER A 21 23.26 -3.70 -12.51
N LYS A 22 22.84 -2.44 -12.49
CA LYS A 22 21.67 -1.99 -11.71
C LYS A 22 20.39 -2.74 -12.11
N ALA A 23 20.28 -3.13 -13.37
CA ALA A 23 19.14 -3.89 -13.91
C ALA A 23 19.11 -5.32 -13.34
N ASP A 24 20.25 -6.00 -13.30
CA ASP A 24 20.36 -7.36 -12.75
C ASP A 24 20.04 -7.40 -11.26
N ILE A 25 20.50 -6.39 -10.50
CA ILE A 25 20.19 -6.26 -9.07
C ILE A 25 18.68 -6.08 -8.87
N ILE A 26 18.02 -5.30 -9.71
CA ILE A 26 16.57 -5.03 -9.59
C ILE A 26 15.76 -6.27 -10.00
N GLU A 27 16.15 -6.97 -11.08
CA GLU A 27 15.45 -8.14 -11.59
C GLU A 27 15.48 -9.30 -10.59
N ASN A 28 16.62 -9.51 -9.93
CA ASN A 28 16.80 -10.58 -8.96
C ASN A 28 16.48 -10.20 -7.51
N TYR A 29 16.12 -8.95 -7.26
CA TYR A 29 15.97 -8.41 -5.89
C TYR A 29 14.95 -9.17 -5.03
N HIS A 30 13.98 -9.83 -5.64
CA HIS A 30 12.95 -10.63 -4.98
C HIS A 30 13.10 -12.14 -5.17
N ASP A 31 14.22 -12.59 -5.77
CA ASP A 31 14.46 -14.02 -5.92
C ASP A 31 14.68 -14.69 -4.55
N ARG A 32 13.76 -15.56 -4.18
CA ARG A 32 13.78 -16.30 -2.91
C ARG A 32 14.64 -17.56 -2.94
N ASN A 33 15.20 -17.90 -4.08
CA ASN A 33 16.03 -19.09 -4.24
C ASN A 33 17.54 -18.76 -4.23
N GLN A 34 17.88 -17.50 -4.37
CA GLN A 34 19.27 -17.06 -4.41
C GLN A 34 19.82 -16.83 -2.99
N GLU A 35 20.94 -17.49 -2.70
CA GLU A 35 21.66 -17.25 -1.45
C GLU A 35 22.18 -15.80 -1.35
N PRO A 36 22.21 -15.20 -0.15
CA PRO A 36 22.76 -13.86 0.01
C PRO A 36 24.26 -13.83 -0.35
N PRO A 37 24.73 -12.71 -0.96
CA PRO A 37 26.12 -12.56 -1.35
C PRO A 37 27.11 -12.81 -0.21
N LYS A 38 28.35 -13.20 -0.54
CA LYS A 38 29.42 -13.43 0.45
C LYS A 38 29.68 -12.21 1.32
N ALA A 39 29.59 -10.99 0.75
CA ALA A 39 29.74 -9.74 1.50
C ALA A 39 28.64 -9.56 2.54
N TYR A 40 27.41 -9.98 2.23
CA TYR A 40 26.29 -9.96 3.15
C TYR A 40 26.47 -10.96 4.30
N GLN A 41 26.84 -12.19 3.96
CA GLN A 41 27.12 -13.24 4.95
C GLN A 41 28.27 -12.83 5.86
N ALA A 42 29.39 -12.31 5.31
CA ALA A 42 30.53 -11.85 6.06
C ALA A 42 30.22 -10.68 7.00
N PHE A 43 29.27 -9.80 6.62
CA PHE A 43 28.84 -8.70 7.49
C PHE A 43 28.19 -9.20 8.77
N TYR A 44 27.25 -10.15 8.68
CA TYR A 44 26.58 -10.71 9.85
C TYR A 44 27.50 -11.65 10.65
N HIS A 45 28.38 -12.40 9.96
CA HIS A 45 29.40 -13.18 10.65
C HIS A 45 30.33 -12.28 11.48
N TYR A 46 30.78 -11.15 10.94
CA TYR A 46 31.55 -10.18 11.68
C TYR A 46 30.82 -9.66 12.92
N ILE A 47 29.53 -9.33 12.79
CA ILE A 47 28.72 -8.84 13.92
C ILE A 47 28.62 -9.89 15.03
N GLY A 48 28.28 -11.13 14.67
CA GLY A 48 28.03 -12.20 15.64
C GLY A 48 29.30 -12.80 16.23
N GLU A 49 30.30 -13.10 15.39
CA GLU A 49 31.43 -13.92 15.80
C GLU A 49 32.71 -13.07 16.13
N GLU A 50 33.01 -12.06 15.31
CA GLU A 50 34.27 -11.30 15.48
C GLU A 50 34.07 -10.09 16.40
N PHE A 51 32.97 -9.34 16.21
CA PHE A 51 32.63 -8.23 17.10
C PHE A 51 32.01 -8.73 18.40
N GLY A 52 31.26 -9.84 18.35
CA GLY A 52 30.60 -10.47 19.48
C GLY A 52 29.48 -9.58 20.03
N ALA A 53 28.57 -9.12 19.17
CA ALA A 53 27.51 -8.24 19.59
C ALA A 53 26.53 -8.93 20.54
N ASP A 54 26.24 -8.32 21.69
CA ASP A 54 25.22 -8.76 22.64
C ASP A 54 23.80 -8.48 22.14
N ALA A 55 23.63 -7.54 21.21
CA ALA A 55 22.37 -7.19 20.58
C ALA A 55 22.60 -6.56 19.20
N VAL A 56 21.64 -6.73 18.29
CA VAL A 56 21.63 -6.10 16.97
C VAL A 56 20.44 -5.17 16.86
N ILE A 57 20.70 -3.91 16.49
CA ILE A 57 19.66 -2.91 16.25
C ILE A 57 19.66 -2.55 14.77
N HIS A 58 18.57 -2.82 14.07
CA HIS A 58 18.35 -2.27 12.73
C HIS A 58 17.64 -0.92 12.83
N PHE A 59 18.14 0.05 12.07
CA PHE A 59 17.56 1.37 11.92
C PHE A 59 17.07 1.55 10.50
N GLY A 60 15.81 1.88 10.33
CA GLY A 60 15.23 2.19 9.01
C GLY A 60 13.78 1.78 8.87
N THR A 61 13.21 2.10 7.72
CA THR A 61 11.82 1.75 7.39
C THR A 61 11.68 0.26 7.11
N HIS A 62 12.65 -0.32 6.44
CA HIS A 62 12.87 -1.75 6.30
C HIS A 62 14.34 -2.02 6.00
N GLY A 63 14.77 -3.24 6.30
CA GLY A 63 16.06 -3.78 5.90
C GLY A 63 15.89 -4.78 4.78
N THR A 64 16.85 -5.67 4.68
CA THR A 64 16.82 -6.72 3.66
C THR A 64 16.89 -8.13 4.25
N LEU A 65 17.23 -8.24 5.54
CA LEU A 65 17.39 -9.53 6.22
C LEU A 65 16.12 -10.36 6.20
N GLU A 66 14.99 -9.74 6.50
CA GLU A 66 13.66 -10.35 6.54
C GLU A 66 13.16 -10.88 5.18
N PHE A 67 13.74 -10.39 4.08
CA PHE A 67 13.36 -10.79 2.73
C PHE A 67 14.26 -11.89 2.13
N LEU A 68 15.26 -12.36 2.86
CA LEU A 68 16.15 -13.44 2.40
C LEU A 68 15.41 -14.78 2.30
N PRO A 69 15.94 -15.76 1.52
CA PRO A 69 15.30 -17.06 1.35
C PRO A 69 15.02 -17.80 2.67
N GLY A 70 13.89 -18.49 2.71
CA GLY A 70 13.45 -19.29 3.84
C GLY A 70 11.94 -19.30 3.96
N LYS A 71 11.41 -19.93 4.99
CA LYS A 71 9.97 -20.03 5.26
C LYS A 71 9.36 -18.65 5.54
N ASP A 72 8.13 -18.44 5.15
CA ASP A 72 7.40 -17.20 5.45
C ASP A 72 6.99 -17.08 6.92
N ASN A 73 6.72 -18.21 7.56
CA ASN A 73 6.38 -18.31 8.98
C ASN A 73 7.09 -19.51 9.60
N GLY A 74 7.31 -19.45 10.91
CA GLY A 74 7.96 -20.53 11.64
C GLY A 74 9.39 -20.78 11.13
N MET A 75 10.23 -19.78 11.25
CA MET A 75 11.64 -19.83 10.86
C MET A 75 12.35 -21.02 11.49
N MET A 76 13.35 -21.51 10.81
CA MET A 76 14.22 -22.60 11.27
C MET A 76 15.66 -22.32 10.88
N GLY A 77 16.61 -22.96 11.55
CA GLY A 77 18.05 -22.71 11.36
C GLY A 77 18.59 -22.89 9.91
N GLN A 78 17.77 -23.37 8.99
CA GLN A 78 18.08 -23.43 7.54
C GLN A 78 17.64 -22.15 6.80
N CYS A 79 16.77 -21.33 7.39
CA CYS A 79 16.33 -20.06 6.81
C CYS A 79 17.44 -19.02 6.93
N TRP A 80 17.72 -18.30 5.85
CA TRP A 80 18.80 -17.32 5.84
C TRP A 80 18.67 -16.22 6.88
N PRO A 81 17.50 -15.63 7.14
CA PRO A 81 17.35 -14.65 8.21
C PRO A 81 17.78 -15.19 9.57
N ASP A 82 17.33 -16.39 9.93
CA ASP A 82 17.63 -17.05 11.20
C ASP A 82 19.12 -17.38 11.35
N ARG A 83 19.72 -17.91 10.26
CA ARG A 83 21.15 -18.24 10.23
C ARG A 83 22.05 -17.03 10.43
N LEU A 84 21.66 -15.88 9.88
CA LEU A 84 22.50 -14.69 9.88
C LEU A 84 22.38 -13.89 11.18
N ILE A 85 21.16 -13.76 11.72
CA ILE A 85 20.98 -13.06 13.00
C ILE A 85 21.42 -13.91 14.20
N GLY A 86 21.33 -15.23 14.07
CA GLY A 86 21.74 -16.16 15.11
C GLY A 86 20.90 -16.03 16.38
N THR A 87 21.59 -16.05 17.53
CA THR A 87 20.95 -15.98 18.86
C THR A 87 20.98 -14.59 19.48
N ALA A 88 21.55 -13.60 18.81
CA ALA A 88 21.59 -12.24 19.33
C ALA A 88 20.19 -11.63 19.41
N PRO A 89 19.80 -10.99 20.52
CA PRO A 89 18.59 -10.18 20.58
C PRO A 89 18.56 -9.20 19.44
N HIS A 90 17.43 -9.19 18.72
CA HIS A 90 17.26 -8.36 17.53
C HIS A 90 16.18 -7.32 17.77
N PHE A 91 16.55 -6.07 17.67
CA PHE A 91 15.67 -4.91 17.77
C PHE A 91 15.62 -4.19 16.45
N TYR A 92 14.44 -3.71 16.10
CA TYR A 92 14.23 -2.97 14.86
C TYR A 92 13.54 -1.64 15.18
N TYR A 93 14.26 -0.55 15.02
CA TYR A 93 13.69 0.78 15.15
C TYR A 93 13.01 1.15 13.84
N TYR A 94 11.67 1.13 13.82
CA TYR A 94 10.88 0.99 12.61
C TYR A 94 9.76 2.03 12.52
N TYR A 95 9.49 2.49 11.29
CA TYR A 95 8.45 3.48 11.03
C TYR A 95 7.04 2.94 11.32
N ILE A 96 6.30 3.65 12.18
CA ILE A 96 4.95 3.25 12.62
C ILE A 96 3.93 3.17 11.47
N GLY A 97 4.12 3.95 10.40
CA GLY A 97 3.25 3.99 9.23
C GLY A 97 3.47 2.87 8.21
N ASN A 98 4.38 1.90 8.47
CA ASN A 98 4.59 0.74 7.59
C ASN A 98 4.33 -0.58 8.34
N PRO A 99 3.07 -0.87 8.72
CA PRO A 99 2.73 -2.03 9.53
C PRO A 99 3.07 -3.35 8.86
N SER A 100 2.96 -3.42 7.57
CA SER A 100 3.02 -4.65 6.81
C SER A 100 4.42 -5.26 6.79
N GLU A 101 5.41 -4.48 6.41
CA GLU A 101 6.81 -4.93 6.37
C GLU A 101 7.39 -5.07 7.78
N ALA A 102 6.95 -4.26 8.75
CA ALA A 102 7.29 -4.43 10.16
C ALA A 102 6.88 -5.82 10.67
N MET A 103 5.72 -6.33 10.24
CA MET A 103 5.29 -7.68 10.62
C MET A 103 6.08 -8.77 9.90
N ILE A 104 6.56 -8.54 8.68
CA ILE A 104 7.50 -9.46 8.01
C ILE A 104 8.80 -9.54 8.82
N ALA A 105 9.39 -8.41 9.20
CA ALA A 105 10.58 -8.36 10.04
C ALA A 105 10.35 -9.12 11.36
N LYS A 106 9.24 -8.88 12.04
CA LYS A 106 8.89 -9.57 13.29
C LYS A 106 8.79 -11.09 13.13
N ARG A 107 8.17 -11.57 12.07
CA ARG A 107 7.99 -13.01 11.80
C ARG A 107 9.26 -13.69 11.32
N ARG A 108 10.10 -12.98 10.56
CA ARG A 108 11.23 -13.57 9.85
C ARG A 108 12.60 -13.25 10.40
N THR A 109 12.68 -12.41 11.41
CA THR A 109 13.96 -12.10 12.11
C THR A 109 13.81 -12.11 13.62
N HIS A 110 12.67 -12.53 14.14
CA HIS A 110 12.34 -12.52 15.58
C HIS A 110 12.52 -11.15 16.25
N ALA A 111 12.42 -10.08 15.45
CA ALA A 111 12.69 -8.74 15.92
C ALA A 111 11.63 -8.22 16.90
N THR A 112 12.07 -7.57 17.95
CA THR A 112 11.23 -6.64 18.72
C THR A 112 11.22 -5.31 17.99
N ILE A 113 10.05 -4.90 17.51
CA ILE A 113 9.90 -3.72 16.67
C ILE A 113 9.61 -2.50 17.54
N ILE A 114 10.56 -1.61 17.68
CA ILE A 114 10.35 -0.35 18.39
C ILE A 114 9.90 0.71 17.39
N SER A 115 8.67 1.17 17.54
CA SER A 115 8.09 2.12 16.60
C SER A 115 8.67 3.52 16.72
N TYR A 116 8.86 4.18 15.57
CA TYR A 116 9.08 5.62 15.54
C TYR A 116 8.04 6.32 14.66
N GLN A 117 7.79 7.57 14.99
CA GLN A 117 6.84 8.44 14.30
C GLN A 117 7.55 9.20 13.18
N ALA A 118 6.86 9.43 12.06
CA ALA A 118 7.34 10.38 11.06
C ALA A 118 7.35 11.81 11.62
N PRO A 119 8.19 12.71 11.04
CA PRO A 119 8.06 14.12 11.31
C PRO A 119 6.63 14.63 11.08
N ALA A 120 6.25 15.70 11.77
CA ALA A 120 4.97 16.35 11.54
C ALA A 120 4.79 16.72 10.06
N LEU A 121 3.56 16.64 9.58
CA LEU A 121 3.21 17.09 8.24
C LEU A 121 2.90 18.59 8.26
N LYS A 122 3.41 19.30 7.26
CA LYS A 122 3.07 20.69 7.01
C LYS A 122 2.77 20.90 5.52
N LYS A 123 2.14 22.01 5.18
CA LYS A 123 2.04 22.42 3.79
C LYS A 123 3.42 22.70 3.22
N SER A 124 3.65 22.28 1.99
CA SER A 124 4.93 22.49 1.29
C SER A 124 5.31 23.97 1.24
N GLY A 125 4.33 24.82 0.96
CA GLY A 125 4.59 26.18 0.56
C GLY A 125 5.27 26.26 -0.81
N ILE A 126 5.51 27.46 -1.28
CA ILE A 126 6.25 27.73 -2.50
C ILE A 126 7.46 28.59 -2.15
N TYR A 127 8.60 28.36 -2.80
CA TYR A 127 9.84 29.12 -2.62
C TYR A 127 10.68 29.09 -3.90
N GLY A 128 11.71 29.98 -3.95
CA GLY A 128 12.63 30.04 -5.12
C GLY A 128 11.92 30.40 -6.43
N GLU A 129 12.28 29.72 -7.48
CA GLU A 129 11.78 29.98 -8.85
C GLU A 129 10.26 29.71 -8.98
N LEU A 130 9.70 28.76 -8.21
CA LEU A 130 8.23 28.53 -8.16
C LEU A 130 7.49 29.72 -7.55
N GLN A 131 8.08 30.38 -6.53
CA GLN A 131 7.51 31.60 -5.95
C GLN A 131 7.55 32.75 -6.96
N GLU A 132 8.67 32.93 -7.65
CA GLU A 132 8.84 33.95 -8.70
C GLU A 132 7.85 33.73 -9.86
N LEU A 133 7.66 32.46 -10.29
CA LEU A 133 6.66 32.11 -11.29
C LEU A 133 5.25 32.50 -10.86
N LYS A 134 4.88 32.19 -9.62
CA LYS A 134 3.57 32.56 -9.06
C LYS A 134 3.36 34.09 -9.03
N GLU A 135 4.37 34.81 -8.61
CA GLU A 135 4.33 36.29 -8.54
C GLU A 135 4.24 36.90 -9.94
N THR A 136 5.00 36.39 -10.91
CA THR A 136 4.95 36.84 -12.30
C THR A 136 3.59 36.56 -12.95
N ILE A 137 2.98 35.42 -12.66
CA ILE A 137 1.60 35.12 -13.13
C ILE A 137 0.59 36.07 -12.51
N ALA A 138 0.72 36.39 -11.21
CA ALA A 138 -0.16 37.36 -10.58
C ALA A 138 0.00 38.78 -11.19
N GLU A 139 1.23 39.20 -11.47
CA GLU A 139 1.50 40.46 -12.16
C GLU A 139 0.95 40.50 -13.60
N TYR A 140 1.06 39.38 -14.31
CA TYR A 140 0.45 39.23 -15.64
C TYR A 140 -1.08 39.40 -15.59
N ARG A 141 -1.75 38.73 -14.65
CA ARG A 141 -3.22 38.82 -14.48
C ARG A 141 -3.67 40.25 -14.15
N GLU A 142 -2.90 40.96 -13.33
CA GLU A 142 -3.16 42.37 -13.01
C GLU A 142 -2.90 43.27 -14.24
N SER A 143 -1.82 43.01 -14.96
CA SER A 143 -1.40 43.80 -16.13
C SER A 143 -2.38 43.66 -17.30
N MET A 144 -3.08 42.54 -17.44
CA MET A 144 -4.13 42.39 -18.46
C MET A 144 -5.19 43.49 -18.41
N GLN A 145 -5.44 44.06 -17.24
CA GLN A 145 -6.45 45.11 -17.04
C GLN A 145 -5.82 46.52 -16.96
N SER A 146 -4.64 46.63 -16.37
CA SER A 146 -4.01 47.93 -16.01
C SER A 146 -2.91 48.41 -16.96
N ALA A 147 -2.16 47.49 -17.61
CA ALA A 147 -1.01 47.74 -18.44
C ALA A 147 -0.81 46.68 -19.53
N PRO A 148 -1.73 46.55 -20.50
CA PRO A 148 -1.71 45.46 -21.50
C PRO A 148 -0.41 45.39 -22.32
N GLU A 149 0.30 46.49 -22.47
CA GLU A 149 1.57 46.55 -23.18
C GLU A 149 2.72 45.78 -22.53
N ARG A 150 2.56 45.37 -21.25
CA ARG A 150 3.53 44.56 -20.51
C ARG A 150 3.28 43.06 -20.62
N CYS A 151 2.11 42.67 -21.11
CA CYS A 151 1.69 41.28 -21.09
C CYS A 151 2.59 40.34 -21.89
N ASP A 152 3.11 40.79 -23.04
CA ASP A 152 4.00 39.98 -23.88
C ASP A 152 5.33 39.68 -23.17
N ASP A 153 5.92 40.70 -22.50
CA ASP A 153 7.16 40.52 -21.74
C ASP A 153 6.94 39.59 -20.51
N LEU A 154 5.85 39.78 -19.79
CA LEU A 154 5.49 38.92 -18.64
C LEU A 154 5.21 37.48 -19.06
N MET A 155 4.54 37.26 -20.18
CA MET A 155 4.30 35.91 -20.69
C MET A 155 5.62 35.22 -21.06
N ASN A 156 6.55 35.90 -21.71
CA ASN A 156 7.88 35.34 -21.99
C ASN A 156 8.66 34.97 -20.71
N GLN A 157 8.50 35.75 -19.63
CA GLN A 157 9.10 35.42 -18.34
C GLN A 157 8.42 34.19 -17.69
N ILE A 158 7.10 34.11 -17.77
CA ILE A 158 6.33 32.96 -17.30
C ILE A 158 6.78 31.70 -18.01
N ASP A 159 6.87 31.72 -19.35
CA ASP A 159 7.32 30.57 -20.14
C ASP A 159 8.71 30.10 -19.74
N HIS A 160 9.65 31.05 -19.55
CA HIS A 160 11.00 30.72 -19.12
C HIS A 160 11.05 30.13 -17.71
N LEU A 161 10.32 30.71 -16.75
CA LEU A 161 10.25 30.22 -15.38
C LEU A 161 9.55 28.83 -15.32
N ALA A 162 8.47 28.68 -16.09
CA ALA A 162 7.77 27.42 -16.18
C ALA A 162 8.67 26.29 -16.72
N GLU A 163 9.44 26.56 -17.79
CA GLU A 163 10.42 25.62 -18.30
C GLU A 163 11.49 25.26 -17.26
N THR A 164 12.02 26.25 -16.55
CA THR A 164 13.04 26.08 -15.50
C THR A 164 12.49 25.23 -14.33
N CYS A 165 11.25 25.47 -13.95
CA CYS A 165 10.57 24.71 -12.88
C CYS A 165 10.05 23.33 -13.34
N GLY A 166 10.11 23.01 -14.63
CA GLY A 166 9.55 21.80 -15.20
C GLY A 166 8.02 21.77 -15.23
N CYS A 167 7.37 22.94 -15.14
CA CYS A 167 5.93 23.08 -15.27
C CYS A 167 5.55 23.05 -16.76
N THR A 168 4.58 22.20 -17.12
CA THR A 168 4.11 22.07 -18.51
C THR A 168 2.60 22.31 -18.58
N GLY A 169 2.15 22.94 -19.68
CA GLY A 169 0.74 23.18 -19.90
C GLY A 169 0.42 24.64 -20.20
N ASP A 170 -0.86 24.97 -20.27
CA ASP A 170 -1.31 26.35 -20.37
C ASP A 170 -1.26 27.07 -19.01
N LEU A 171 -1.53 28.36 -19.02
CA LEU A 171 -1.43 29.18 -17.81
C LEU A 171 -2.33 28.69 -16.67
N GLU A 172 -3.53 28.19 -16.98
CA GLU A 172 -4.46 27.68 -15.98
C GLU A 172 -3.93 26.39 -15.34
N GLN A 173 -3.35 25.51 -16.14
CA GLN A 173 -2.72 24.27 -15.67
C GLN A 173 -1.49 24.55 -14.79
N ILE A 174 -0.70 25.55 -15.13
CA ILE A 174 0.45 25.99 -14.31
C ILE A 174 -0.05 26.57 -12.98
N GLU A 175 -1.08 27.40 -12.98
CA GLU A 175 -1.69 27.95 -11.75
C GLU A 175 -2.24 26.82 -10.86
N GLU A 176 -2.93 25.83 -11.42
CA GLU A 176 -3.44 24.65 -10.70
C GLU A 176 -2.28 23.84 -10.11
N TYR A 177 -1.23 23.58 -10.87
CA TYR A 177 -0.04 22.88 -10.38
C TYR A 177 0.61 23.62 -9.21
N LEU A 178 0.79 24.94 -9.31
CA LEU A 178 1.36 25.77 -8.25
C LEU A 178 0.50 25.73 -6.97
N TYR A 179 -0.82 25.79 -7.14
CA TYR A 179 -1.77 25.68 -6.03
C TYR A 179 -1.70 24.31 -5.34
N GLU A 180 -1.68 23.23 -6.12
CA GLU A 180 -1.56 21.87 -5.59
C GLU A 180 -0.23 21.66 -4.87
N TYR A 181 0.87 22.13 -5.48
CA TYR A 181 2.20 22.03 -4.88
C TYR A 181 2.27 22.78 -3.55
N GLU A 182 1.83 24.04 -3.51
CA GLU A 182 1.82 24.88 -2.31
C GLU A 182 1.04 24.27 -1.16
N ASN A 183 -0.06 23.58 -1.46
CA ASN A 183 -0.96 22.99 -0.48
C ASN A 183 -0.69 21.50 -0.22
N SER A 184 0.27 20.90 -0.94
CA SER A 184 0.66 19.52 -0.69
C SER A 184 1.24 19.35 0.72
N LEU A 185 1.00 18.19 1.33
CA LEU A 185 1.54 17.87 2.65
C LEU A 185 2.89 17.18 2.49
N ILE A 186 3.92 17.78 3.09
CA ILE A 186 5.27 17.21 3.19
C ILE A 186 5.66 17.02 4.65
N THR A 187 6.66 16.18 4.89
CA THR A 187 7.22 16.03 6.24
C THR A 187 8.03 17.28 6.63
N ASP A 188 7.86 17.73 7.89
CA ASP A 188 8.57 18.90 8.42
C ASP A 188 9.92 18.49 9.01
N GLY A 189 10.94 18.45 8.16
CA GLY A 189 12.31 18.17 8.55
C GLY A 189 12.62 16.69 8.74
N LEU A 190 13.66 16.42 9.53
CA LEU A 190 14.13 15.08 9.87
C LEU A 190 13.47 14.59 11.14
N HIS A 191 13.20 13.27 11.20
CA HIS A 191 12.78 12.64 12.44
C HIS A 191 13.95 12.65 13.45
N VAL A 192 13.66 13.12 14.66
CA VAL A 192 14.55 13.01 15.82
C VAL A 192 13.85 12.11 16.83
N MET A 193 14.56 11.09 17.32
CA MET A 193 14.03 10.17 18.34
C MET A 193 13.48 10.95 19.54
N ASN A 194 12.22 10.74 19.87
CA ASN A 194 11.59 11.36 21.03
C ASN A 194 11.88 10.56 22.32
N ALA A 195 11.44 11.08 23.45
CA ALA A 195 11.72 10.46 24.76
C ALA A 195 11.10 9.07 24.91
N GLU A 196 9.88 8.88 24.42
CA GLU A 196 9.16 7.61 24.47
C GLU A 196 9.83 6.55 23.59
N GLU A 197 10.31 6.94 22.42
CA GLU A 197 11.04 6.07 21.49
C GLU A 197 12.39 5.65 22.08
N ALA A 198 13.14 6.60 22.66
CA ALA A 198 14.40 6.33 23.33
C ALA A 198 14.18 5.38 24.52
N GLN A 199 13.16 5.63 25.33
CA GLN A 199 12.82 4.78 26.47
C GLN A 199 12.40 3.37 26.03
N GLY A 200 11.58 3.25 24.98
CA GLY A 200 11.19 1.95 24.43
C GLY A 200 12.38 1.12 23.96
N LEU A 201 13.34 1.76 23.30
CA LEU A 201 14.58 1.09 22.87
C LEU A 201 15.47 0.70 24.07
N LEU A 202 15.62 1.55 25.08
CA LEU A 202 16.40 1.25 26.28
C LEU A 202 15.77 0.10 27.07
N HIS A 203 14.46 0.09 27.30
CA HIS A 203 13.77 -1.03 27.95
C HIS A 203 14.00 -2.35 27.19
N ALA A 204 13.95 -2.31 25.85
CA ALA A 204 14.21 -3.49 25.04
C ALA A 204 15.65 -4.01 25.23
N LEU A 205 16.65 -3.12 25.26
CA LEU A 205 18.06 -3.46 25.48
C LEU A 205 18.32 -3.99 26.89
N ASP A 206 17.61 -3.47 27.89
CA ASP A 206 17.68 -3.95 29.28
C ASP A 206 16.93 -5.27 29.49
N GLY A 207 16.27 -5.82 28.46
CA GLY A 207 15.45 -7.04 28.53
C GLY A 207 14.13 -6.85 29.26
N GLU A 208 13.68 -5.61 29.40
CA GLU A 208 12.42 -5.26 30.03
C GLU A 208 11.24 -5.34 29.04
N TYR A 209 10.04 -5.37 29.60
CA TYR A 209 8.82 -5.36 28.79
C TYR A 209 8.62 -4.02 28.09
N VAL A 210 8.53 -4.05 26.76
CA VAL A 210 8.10 -2.91 25.96
C VAL A 210 6.61 -3.02 25.67
N PRO A 211 5.78 -2.04 26.08
CA PRO A 211 4.36 -2.07 25.83
C PRO A 211 4.03 -2.23 24.34
N VAL A 212 3.04 -3.05 24.03
CA VAL A 212 2.62 -3.28 22.65
C VAL A 212 1.85 -2.09 22.11
N GLY A 213 1.94 -1.88 20.80
CA GLY A 213 1.19 -0.87 20.06
C GLY A 213 0.87 -1.37 18.65
N THR A 214 -0.20 -0.85 18.07
CA THR A 214 -0.54 -1.11 16.66
C THR A 214 0.14 -0.09 15.76
N ALA A 215 0.43 -0.49 14.53
CA ALA A 215 0.94 0.38 13.48
C ALA A 215 -0.21 0.90 12.60
N GLY A 216 0.01 1.98 11.89
CA GLY A 216 -0.97 2.53 10.98
C GLY A 216 -0.69 3.97 10.55
N ASP A 217 -1.70 4.61 10.02
CA ASP A 217 -1.65 6.02 9.64
C ASP A 217 -2.04 6.90 10.84
N VAL A 218 -1.09 7.67 11.34
CA VAL A 218 -1.27 8.55 12.51
C VAL A 218 -2.37 9.59 12.30
N VAL A 219 -2.56 10.07 11.05
CA VAL A 219 -3.58 11.07 10.74
C VAL A 219 -4.98 10.45 10.78
N LYS A 220 -5.11 9.22 10.29
CA LYS A 220 -6.39 8.49 10.27
C LYS A 220 -6.72 7.86 11.62
N ASN A 221 -5.70 7.45 12.37
CA ASN A 221 -5.85 6.80 13.66
C ASN A 221 -4.82 7.34 14.68
N PRO A 222 -5.09 8.47 15.35
CA PRO A 222 -4.19 9.04 16.34
C PRO A 222 -3.96 8.14 17.58
N ASP A 223 -4.83 7.17 17.85
CA ASP A 223 -4.75 6.29 19.02
C ASP A 223 -3.57 5.32 18.98
N ILE A 224 -2.88 5.21 17.82
CA ILE A 224 -1.65 4.43 17.71
C ILE A 224 -0.44 5.11 18.40
N LEU A 225 -0.56 6.38 18.76
CA LEU A 225 0.44 7.11 19.54
C LEU A 225 0.30 6.81 21.05
N PRO A 226 1.37 7.01 21.85
CA PRO A 226 2.72 7.40 21.44
C PRO A 226 3.47 6.28 20.74
N SER A 227 4.49 6.65 19.95
CA SER A 227 5.52 5.74 19.41
C SER A 227 6.43 5.19 20.52
N GLY A 228 7.46 4.44 20.18
CA GLY A 228 8.32 3.78 21.17
C GLY A 228 7.76 2.46 21.70
N ARG A 229 6.71 1.95 21.10
CA ARG A 229 6.04 0.70 21.46
C ARG A 229 6.48 -0.46 20.59
N ASN A 230 6.40 -1.68 21.12
CA ASN A 230 6.62 -2.90 20.36
C ASN A 230 5.45 -3.15 19.41
N LEU A 231 5.65 -2.91 18.12
CA LEU A 231 4.58 -3.06 17.13
C LEU A 231 4.08 -4.51 17.07
N VAL A 232 2.76 -4.63 17.11
CA VAL A 232 2.04 -5.89 16.86
C VAL A 232 1.04 -5.68 15.74
N GLN A 233 0.78 -6.75 15.01
CA GLN A 233 -0.26 -6.75 14.00
C GLN A 233 -1.62 -6.70 14.71
N PHE A 234 -2.52 -5.83 14.25
CA PHE A 234 -3.92 -5.98 14.59
C PHE A 234 -4.43 -7.30 13.96
N ASP A 235 -5.47 -7.87 14.55
CA ASP A 235 -6.04 -9.14 14.05
C ASP A 235 -6.62 -8.93 12.63
N PRO A 236 -6.05 -9.56 11.59
CA PRO A 236 -6.52 -9.39 10.22
C PRO A 236 -7.98 -9.84 10.02
N ARG A 237 -8.50 -10.69 10.93
CA ARG A 237 -9.90 -11.10 10.93
C ARG A 237 -10.87 -9.99 11.32
N LEU A 238 -10.36 -8.90 11.89
CA LEU A 238 -11.14 -7.71 12.22
C LEU A 238 -11.26 -6.71 11.06
N VAL A 239 -10.66 -7.00 9.91
CA VAL A 239 -10.75 -6.15 8.70
C VAL A 239 -12.03 -6.48 7.90
N PRO A 240 -12.80 -5.47 7.50
CA PRO A 240 -12.71 -4.08 7.93
C PRO A 240 -13.18 -3.87 9.35
N THR A 241 -12.60 -2.90 10.06
CA THR A 241 -13.18 -2.45 11.33
C THR A 241 -14.49 -1.72 11.07
N LYS A 242 -15.35 -1.59 12.11
CA LYS A 242 -16.63 -0.90 11.96
C LYS A 242 -16.47 0.50 11.39
N THR A 243 -15.54 1.28 11.95
CA THR A 243 -15.28 2.66 11.49
C THR A 243 -14.78 2.69 10.05
N ALA A 244 -13.87 1.77 9.69
CA ALA A 244 -13.36 1.67 8.32
C ALA A 244 -14.47 1.28 7.32
N TYR A 245 -15.34 0.34 7.70
CA TYR A 245 -16.50 -0.01 6.90
C TYR A 245 -17.44 1.19 6.68
N GLU A 246 -17.80 1.90 7.73
CA GLU A 246 -18.70 3.07 7.64
C GLU A 246 -18.11 4.16 6.74
N ARG A 247 -16.80 4.45 6.87
CA ARG A 247 -16.09 5.42 6.02
C ARG A 247 -16.01 4.96 4.57
N GLY A 248 -15.64 3.71 4.35
CA GLY A 248 -15.58 3.11 3.02
C GLY A 248 -16.94 3.08 2.33
N ALA A 249 -17.97 2.64 3.02
CA ALA A 249 -19.34 2.64 2.51
C ALA A 249 -19.83 4.05 2.15
N LYS A 250 -19.48 5.05 2.97
CA LYS A 250 -19.79 6.46 2.68
C LYS A 250 -19.08 6.97 1.43
N ALA A 251 -17.80 6.65 1.27
CA ALA A 251 -17.03 7.02 0.08
C ALA A 251 -17.62 6.38 -1.18
N ALA A 252 -17.94 5.08 -1.12
CA ALA A 252 -18.60 4.38 -2.22
C ALA A 252 -19.97 4.96 -2.56
N GLN A 253 -20.77 5.30 -1.57
CA GLN A 253 -22.07 5.96 -1.77
C GLN A 253 -21.91 7.25 -2.55
N LEU A 254 -20.98 8.12 -2.14
CA LEU A 254 -20.74 9.40 -2.81
C LEU A 254 -20.27 9.20 -4.26
N ALA A 255 -19.39 8.24 -4.51
CA ALA A 255 -18.92 7.91 -5.85
C ALA A 255 -20.08 7.43 -6.76
N VAL A 256 -20.93 6.56 -6.24
CA VAL A 256 -22.12 6.06 -6.97
C VAL A 256 -23.13 7.18 -7.24
N GLU A 257 -23.39 8.03 -6.26
CA GLU A 257 -24.29 9.18 -6.43
C GLU A 257 -23.78 10.17 -7.48
N GLN A 258 -22.47 10.44 -7.47
CA GLN A 258 -21.82 11.28 -8.47
C GLN A 258 -21.92 10.67 -9.88
N TYR A 259 -21.59 9.38 -10.02
CA TYR A 259 -21.71 8.66 -11.29
C TYR A 259 -23.15 8.69 -11.81
N LYS A 260 -24.13 8.38 -10.95
CA LYS A 260 -25.56 8.41 -11.31
C LYS A 260 -26.02 9.80 -11.72
N LYS A 261 -25.49 10.85 -11.09
CA LYS A 261 -25.80 12.24 -11.49
C LYS A 261 -25.28 12.58 -12.88
N GLN A 262 -24.13 12.02 -13.25
CA GLN A 262 -23.50 12.27 -14.56
C GLN A 262 -24.11 11.44 -15.68
N THR A 263 -24.45 10.17 -15.42
CA THR A 263 -24.86 9.19 -16.45
C THR A 263 -26.34 8.87 -16.45
N GLY A 264 -27.07 9.18 -15.39
CA GLY A 264 -28.48 8.81 -15.20
C GLY A 264 -28.71 7.38 -14.68
N SER A 265 -27.66 6.54 -14.54
CA SER A 265 -27.76 5.14 -14.14
C SER A 265 -26.76 4.78 -13.04
N TYR A 266 -26.96 3.65 -12.37
CA TYR A 266 -25.95 3.08 -11.50
C TYR A 266 -24.78 2.51 -12.32
N PRO A 267 -23.54 2.51 -11.78
CA PRO A 267 -22.43 1.83 -12.44
C PRO A 267 -22.71 0.32 -12.53
N ASP A 268 -22.53 -0.22 -13.72
CA ASP A 268 -22.71 -1.64 -13.98
C ASP A 268 -21.61 -2.46 -13.30
N THR A 269 -20.36 -2.03 -13.50
CA THR A 269 -19.18 -2.66 -12.93
C THR A 269 -18.22 -1.61 -12.37
N THR A 270 -17.60 -1.91 -11.26
CA THR A 270 -16.57 -1.08 -10.63
C THR A 270 -15.28 -1.88 -10.44
N ALA A 271 -14.14 -1.33 -10.85
CA ALA A 271 -12.84 -1.92 -10.57
C ALA A 271 -12.27 -1.34 -9.27
N VAL A 272 -11.75 -2.20 -8.41
CA VAL A 272 -11.14 -1.82 -7.13
C VAL A 272 -9.77 -2.47 -6.98
N ILE A 273 -8.77 -1.68 -6.60
CA ILE A 273 -7.42 -2.17 -6.32
C ILE A 273 -7.24 -2.23 -4.82
N LEU A 274 -6.92 -3.42 -4.28
CA LEU A 274 -6.64 -3.64 -2.87
C LEU A 274 -5.14 -3.80 -2.63
N TRP A 275 -4.55 -2.82 -1.97
CA TRP A 275 -3.17 -2.87 -1.51
C TRP A 275 -3.09 -3.26 -0.04
N GLY A 276 -2.28 -4.27 0.30
CA GLY A 276 -2.13 -4.73 1.68
C GLY A 276 -1.69 -3.62 2.64
N LEU A 277 -0.80 -2.72 2.20
CA LEU A 277 -0.36 -1.58 3.00
C LEU A 277 -1.49 -0.57 3.26
N GLU A 278 -2.28 -0.21 2.24
CA GLU A 278 -3.44 0.67 2.40
C GLU A 278 -4.47 0.04 3.33
N THR A 279 -4.80 -1.23 3.10
CA THR A 279 -5.75 -1.98 3.94
C THR A 279 -5.31 -2.01 5.40
N SER A 280 -4.01 -2.21 5.66
CA SER A 280 -3.46 -2.18 7.02
C SER A 280 -3.55 -0.79 7.65
N ARG A 281 -3.25 0.27 6.90
CA ARG A 281 -3.27 1.66 7.38
C ARG A 281 -4.68 2.18 7.66
N SER A 282 -5.60 1.86 6.76
CA SER A 282 -7.00 2.30 6.85
C SER A 282 -7.87 1.35 7.67
N GLN A 283 -7.31 0.19 8.06
CA GLN A 283 -8.07 -0.90 8.68
C GLN A 283 -9.23 -1.42 7.80
N GLY A 284 -9.11 -1.25 6.47
CA GLY A 284 -10.01 -1.80 5.48
C GLY A 284 -11.07 -0.85 4.91
N GLU A 285 -10.80 0.45 4.81
CA GLU A 285 -11.75 1.39 4.19
C GLU A 285 -12.12 0.97 2.76
N THR A 286 -11.14 0.58 1.93
CA THR A 286 -11.42 0.10 0.56
C THR A 286 -12.21 -1.20 0.54
N VAL A 287 -12.00 -2.08 1.52
CA VAL A 287 -12.88 -3.26 1.72
C VAL A 287 -14.31 -2.82 2.01
N GLY A 288 -14.51 -1.81 2.86
CA GLY A 288 -15.82 -1.22 3.12
C GLY A 288 -16.53 -0.69 1.87
N GLN A 289 -15.76 -0.13 0.91
CA GLN A 289 -16.31 0.28 -0.40
C GLN A 289 -16.81 -0.93 -1.20
N ILE A 290 -16.03 -2.01 -1.26
CA ILE A 290 -16.41 -3.25 -1.96
C ILE A 290 -17.69 -3.82 -1.37
N LEU A 291 -17.76 -3.91 -0.04
CA LEU A 291 -18.96 -4.41 0.65
C LEU A 291 -20.20 -3.56 0.31
N TYR A 292 -20.04 -2.23 0.25
CA TYR A 292 -21.12 -1.34 -0.17
C TYR A 292 -21.57 -1.66 -1.60
N TYR A 293 -20.66 -1.76 -2.57
CA TYR A 293 -21.04 -2.06 -3.96
C TYR A 293 -21.82 -3.36 -4.09
N LEU A 294 -21.36 -4.41 -3.44
CA LEU A 294 -21.98 -5.75 -3.44
C LEU A 294 -23.27 -5.82 -2.62
N GLY A 295 -23.60 -4.80 -1.83
CA GLY A 295 -24.75 -4.82 -0.94
C GLY A 295 -24.56 -5.75 0.26
N LEU A 296 -23.37 -5.69 0.85
CA LEU A 296 -23.00 -6.42 2.07
C LEU A 296 -22.85 -5.45 3.24
N ARG A 297 -23.07 -5.94 4.46
CA ARG A 297 -22.79 -5.20 5.69
C ARG A 297 -22.04 -6.02 6.72
N LEU A 298 -21.39 -5.32 7.65
CA LEU A 298 -20.79 -5.94 8.81
C LEU A 298 -21.87 -6.28 9.86
N ARG A 299 -21.85 -7.51 10.35
CA ARG A 299 -22.60 -7.90 11.54
C ARG A 299 -21.92 -7.34 12.78
N THR A 300 -22.68 -6.65 13.61
CA THR A 300 -22.17 -6.00 14.83
C THR A 300 -22.48 -6.81 16.10
N ASP A 301 -23.31 -7.84 15.98
CA ASP A 301 -23.92 -8.59 17.08
C ASP A 301 -23.24 -9.93 17.41
N ARG A 302 -22.13 -10.29 16.72
CA ARG A 302 -21.50 -11.61 16.89
C ARG A 302 -20.03 -11.54 17.27
N ALA A 303 -19.65 -12.45 18.18
CA ALA A 303 -18.28 -12.67 18.62
C ALA A 303 -17.49 -13.62 17.70
N SER A 304 -18.09 -14.22 16.66
CA SER A 304 -17.40 -15.12 15.73
C SER A 304 -16.78 -14.33 14.59
N PHE A 305 -15.51 -14.61 14.31
CA PHE A 305 -14.76 -13.98 13.20
C PHE A 305 -15.17 -14.51 11.83
N ASP A 306 -15.72 -15.73 11.77
CA ASP A 306 -16.01 -16.40 10.50
C ASP A 306 -17.35 -15.98 9.89
N ASP A 307 -18.18 -15.19 10.59
CA ASP A 307 -19.55 -14.86 10.19
C ASP A 307 -19.85 -13.36 10.32
N ARG A 308 -18.86 -12.53 9.92
CA ARG A 308 -18.94 -11.06 10.07
C ARG A 308 -19.69 -10.36 8.95
N LEU A 309 -19.85 -10.99 7.80
CA LEU A 309 -20.49 -10.39 6.64
C LEU A 309 -21.94 -10.88 6.51
N GLU A 310 -22.81 -10.00 6.10
CA GLU A 310 -24.23 -10.28 5.89
C GLU A 310 -24.69 -9.64 4.58
N ILE A 311 -25.46 -10.38 3.81
CA ILE A 311 -26.11 -9.89 2.60
C ILE A 311 -27.29 -9.01 3.03
N ILE A 312 -27.30 -7.75 2.59
CA ILE A 312 -28.44 -6.86 2.80
C ILE A 312 -29.58 -7.34 1.89
N PRO A 313 -30.79 -7.62 2.44
CA PRO A 313 -31.95 -8.00 1.63
C PRO A 313 -32.26 -6.94 0.54
N ARG A 314 -32.75 -7.38 -0.61
CA ARG A 314 -33.03 -6.47 -1.74
C ARG A 314 -33.95 -5.33 -1.35
N GLU A 315 -34.96 -5.60 -0.56
CA GLU A 315 -35.97 -4.64 -0.11
C GLU A 315 -35.36 -3.54 0.78
N GLU A 316 -34.33 -3.89 1.53
CA GLU A 316 -33.61 -2.97 2.41
C GLU A 316 -32.53 -2.20 1.64
N LEU A 317 -31.87 -2.85 0.65
CA LEU A 317 -30.75 -2.29 -0.11
C LEU A 317 -31.16 -1.03 -0.90
N GLY A 318 -32.36 -1.04 -1.51
CA GLY A 318 -32.94 0.11 -2.22
C GLY A 318 -32.20 0.53 -3.50
N ARG A 319 -31.27 -0.27 -3.99
CA ARG A 319 -30.45 -0.07 -5.19
C ARG A 319 -29.98 -1.41 -5.76
N PRO A 320 -29.50 -1.47 -7.00
CA PRO A 320 -28.89 -2.69 -7.51
C PRO A 320 -27.63 -3.08 -6.72
N ARG A 321 -27.32 -4.38 -6.69
CA ARG A 321 -25.96 -4.85 -6.39
C ARG A 321 -25.10 -4.57 -7.61
N MET A 322 -24.05 -3.79 -7.40
CA MET A 322 -23.10 -3.47 -8.47
C MET A 322 -22.04 -4.56 -8.57
N ASP A 323 -21.60 -4.86 -9.78
CA ASP A 323 -20.50 -5.79 -9.99
C ASP A 323 -19.18 -5.14 -9.61
N VAL A 324 -18.25 -5.92 -9.04
CA VAL A 324 -16.95 -5.43 -8.59
C VAL A 324 -15.83 -6.36 -9.04
N VAL A 325 -14.91 -5.83 -9.84
CA VAL A 325 -13.66 -6.53 -10.18
C VAL A 325 -12.58 -6.07 -9.21
N ILE A 326 -12.03 -7.00 -8.45
CA ILE A 326 -11.09 -6.74 -7.37
C ILE A 326 -9.70 -7.19 -7.80
N HIS A 327 -8.74 -6.27 -7.84
CA HIS A 327 -7.34 -6.60 -8.07
C HIS A 327 -6.56 -6.48 -6.78
N ILE A 328 -5.97 -7.59 -6.31
CA ILE A 328 -5.16 -7.65 -5.09
C ILE A 328 -3.68 -7.70 -5.42
N CYS A 329 -2.83 -7.10 -4.58
CA CYS A 329 -1.39 -7.36 -4.63
C CYS A 329 -1.04 -8.65 -3.85
N GLY A 330 0.13 -9.24 -4.14
CA GLY A 330 0.61 -10.44 -3.44
C GLY A 330 0.67 -10.25 -1.92
N PHE A 331 1.04 -9.05 -1.51
CA PHE A 331 1.08 -8.67 -0.10
C PHE A 331 -0.31 -8.70 0.58
N PHE A 332 -1.36 -8.24 -0.10
CA PHE A 332 -2.74 -8.34 0.40
C PHE A 332 -3.16 -9.81 0.58
N ARG A 333 -2.88 -10.65 -0.43
CA ARG A 333 -3.17 -12.08 -0.36
C ARG A 333 -2.54 -12.75 0.86
N ASP A 334 -1.27 -12.44 1.12
CA ASP A 334 -0.49 -13.07 2.20
C ASP A 334 -0.90 -12.57 3.59
N MET A 335 -1.36 -11.32 3.68
CA MET A 335 -1.79 -10.71 4.95
C MET A 335 -3.23 -11.03 5.33
N TYR A 336 -4.10 -11.17 4.34
CA TYR A 336 -5.55 -11.27 4.52
C TYR A 336 -6.18 -12.47 3.80
N PRO A 337 -5.61 -13.69 3.89
CA PRO A 337 -6.16 -14.85 3.20
C PRO A 337 -7.61 -15.12 3.59
N ASN A 338 -7.94 -15.05 4.89
CA ASN A 338 -9.32 -15.26 5.36
C ASN A 338 -10.30 -14.24 4.78
N LEU A 339 -9.86 -13.00 4.54
CA LEU A 339 -10.73 -11.98 3.94
C LEU A 339 -10.98 -12.27 2.46
N VAL A 340 -9.98 -12.79 1.74
CA VAL A 340 -10.13 -13.25 0.35
C VAL A 340 -11.14 -14.40 0.30
N ASP A 341 -11.00 -15.39 1.18
CA ASP A 341 -11.91 -16.53 1.25
C ASP A 341 -13.33 -16.09 1.58
N ASN A 342 -13.52 -15.26 2.59
CA ASN A 342 -14.83 -14.73 2.98
C ASN A 342 -15.49 -13.92 1.84
N MET A 343 -14.71 -13.09 1.13
CA MET A 343 -15.24 -12.35 -0.02
C MET A 343 -15.68 -13.28 -1.16
N ASN A 344 -14.89 -14.33 -1.45
CA ASN A 344 -15.26 -15.33 -2.44
C ASN A 344 -16.54 -16.07 -2.03
N GLU A 345 -16.66 -16.44 -0.77
CA GLU A 345 -17.87 -17.09 -0.25
C GLU A 345 -19.10 -16.18 -0.38
N MET A 346 -18.97 -14.89 -0.03
CA MET A 346 -20.06 -13.93 -0.19
C MET A 346 -20.45 -13.72 -1.66
N LEU A 347 -19.49 -13.71 -2.58
CA LEU A 347 -19.77 -13.64 -4.01
C LEU A 347 -20.59 -14.85 -4.48
N GLN A 348 -20.24 -16.06 -4.03
CA GLN A 348 -21.03 -17.27 -4.37
C GLN A 348 -22.45 -17.21 -3.78
N GLN A 349 -22.60 -16.71 -2.56
CA GLN A 349 -23.92 -16.52 -1.95
C GLN A 349 -24.74 -15.48 -2.71
N ILE A 350 -24.15 -14.37 -3.16
CA ILE A 350 -24.83 -13.35 -3.98
C ILE A 350 -25.24 -13.92 -5.35
N LEU A 351 -24.39 -14.77 -5.95
CA LEU A 351 -24.70 -15.43 -7.22
C LEU A 351 -25.90 -16.36 -7.11
N ALA A 352 -26.10 -16.97 -5.94
CA ALA A 352 -27.21 -17.88 -5.68
C ALA A 352 -28.53 -17.17 -5.33
N LEU A 353 -28.56 -15.84 -5.23
CA LEU A 353 -29.79 -15.10 -4.96
C LEU A 353 -30.74 -15.15 -6.14
N ASP A 354 -32.03 -15.33 -5.88
CA ASP A 354 -33.08 -15.21 -6.88
C ASP A 354 -33.46 -13.72 -7.06
N GLU A 355 -32.55 -12.99 -7.70
CA GLU A 355 -32.73 -11.57 -8.01
C GLU A 355 -32.70 -11.34 -9.54
N PRO A 356 -33.55 -10.45 -10.08
CA PRO A 356 -33.54 -10.14 -11.52
C PRO A 356 -32.27 -9.36 -11.90
N ASP A 357 -31.91 -9.43 -13.19
CA ASP A 357 -30.67 -8.85 -13.74
C ASP A 357 -30.50 -7.35 -13.43
N GLU A 358 -31.58 -6.59 -13.43
CA GLU A 358 -31.59 -5.16 -13.12
C GLU A 358 -31.38 -4.84 -11.63
N ALA A 359 -31.49 -5.85 -10.77
CA ALA A 359 -31.24 -5.72 -9.33
C ALA A 359 -29.89 -6.31 -8.89
N ASN A 360 -29.28 -7.15 -9.73
CA ASN A 360 -28.02 -7.83 -9.41
C ASN A 360 -27.10 -7.89 -10.64
N TYR A 361 -26.33 -6.83 -10.83
CA TYR A 361 -25.40 -6.71 -11.96
C TYR A 361 -24.29 -7.74 -11.94
N PHE A 362 -23.85 -8.17 -10.75
CA PHE A 362 -22.85 -9.25 -10.63
C PHE A 362 -23.36 -10.56 -11.25
N THR A 363 -24.57 -10.96 -10.90
CA THR A 363 -25.18 -12.20 -11.45
C THR A 363 -25.47 -12.05 -12.95
N ALA A 364 -25.97 -10.89 -13.37
CA ALA A 364 -26.24 -10.60 -14.77
C ALA A 364 -24.96 -10.67 -15.65
N ASN A 365 -23.89 -10.05 -15.19
CA ASN A 365 -22.59 -10.05 -15.88
C ASN A 365 -21.94 -11.43 -15.87
N THR A 366 -22.02 -12.18 -14.76
CA THR A 366 -21.55 -13.56 -14.67
C THR A 366 -22.26 -14.45 -15.71
N ARG A 367 -23.58 -14.36 -15.82
CA ARG A 367 -24.38 -15.10 -16.79
C ARG A 367 -23.96 -14.77 -18.23
N LYS A 368 -23.82 -13.49 -18.53
CA LYS A 368 -23.36 -12.99 -19.84
C LYS A 368 -21.99 -13.56 -20.21
N LEU A 369 -21.03 -13.48 -19.27
CA LEU A 369 -19.68 -13.96 -19.49
C LEU A 369 -19.64 -15.49 -19.64
N ALA A 370 -20.37 -16.25 -18.81
CA ALA A 370 -20.48 -17.69 -18.94
C ALA A 370 -20.99 -18.12 -20.31
N HIS A 371 -22.04 -17.46 -20.82
CA HIS A 371 -22.54 -17.72 -22.16
C HIS A 371 -21.53 -17.42 -23.27
N THR A 372 -20.74 -16.35 -23.11
CA THR A 372 -19.67 -16.01 -24.05
C THR A 372 -18.57 -17.09 -24.04
N LEU A 373 -18.12 -17.52 -22.86
CA LEU A 373 -17.11 -18.59 -22.73
C LEU A 373 -17.57 -19.91 -23.33
N MET A 374 -18.82 -20.31 -23.09
CA MET A 374 -19.38 -21.51 -23.71
C MET A 374 -19.45 -21.40 -25.23
N LYS A 375 -19.92 -20.27 -25.74
CA LYS A 375 -20.18 -20.08 -27.19
C LYS A 375 -18.88 -19.88 -27.98
N GLU A 376 -17.96 -19.06 -27.48
CA GLU A 376 -16.78 -18.62 -28.24
C GLU A 376 -15.56 -19.50 -28.00
N GLN A 377 -15.44 -20.07 -26.79
CA GLN A 377 -14.29 -20.90 -26.39
C GLN A 377 -14.64 -22.39 -26.26
N GLY A 378 -15.91 -22.78 -26.49
CA GLY A 378 -16.35 -24.17 -26.39
C GLY A 378 -16.22 -24.77 -24.99
N MET A 379 -16.25 -23.94 -23.96
CA MET A 379 -16.06 -24.35 -22.58
C MET A 379 -17.31 -25.09 -22.10
N ASP A 380 -17.12 -26.12 -21.25
CA ASP A 380 -18.26 -26.77 -20.59
C ASP A 380 -18.93 -25.81 -19.60
N GLU A 381 -20.21 -26.06 -19.35
CA GLU A 381 -21.05 -25.17 -18.55
C GLU A 381 -20.50 -24.91 -17.15
N THR A 382 -20.10 -25.98 -16.43
CA THR A 382 -19.61 -25.87 -15.06
C THR A 382 -18.38 -24.97 -14.99
N ARG A 383 -17.39 -25.21 -15.84
CA ARG A 383 -16.16 -24.44 -15.90
C ARG A 383 -16.40 -23.00 -16.37
N ALA A 384 -17.34 -22.80 -17.32
CA ALA A 384 -17.70 -21.47 -17.78
C ALA A 384 -18.29 -20.61 -16.64
N TRP A 385 -19.18 -21.19 -15.82
CA TRP A 385 -19.72 -20.50 -14.66
C TRP A 385 -18.69 -20.25 -13.58
N GLU A 386 -17.82 -21.21 -13.26
CA GLU A 386 -16.72 -21.02 -12.31
C GLU A 386 -15.82 -19.86 -12.73
N MET A 387 -15.37 -19.84 -13.98
CA MET A 387 -14.54 -18.76 -14.48
C MET A 387 -15.25 -17.41 -14.54
N ALA A 388 -16.51 -17.40 -15.00
CA ALA A 388 -17.29 -16.19 -15.14
C ALA A 388 -17.65 -15.55 -13.79
N SER A 389 -17.69 -16.32 -12.70
CA SER A 389 -17.98 -15.82 -11.35
C SER A 389 -16.77 -15.27 -10.62
N CYS A 390 -15.54 -15.48 -11.12
CA CYS A 390 -14.34 -14.92 -10.51
C CYS A 390 -14.35 -13.39 -10.54
N ARG A 391 -14.04 -12.79 -9.40
CA ARG A 391 -13.93 -11.32 -9.28
C ARG A 391 -12.68 -10.86 -8.56
N ILE A 392 -11.90 -11.77 -7.97
CA ILE A 392 -10.67 -11.45 -7.26
C ILE A 392 -9.50 -11.95 -8.10
N PHE A 393 -8.66 -11.03 -8.53
CA PHE A 393 -7.50 -11.30 -9.38
C PHE A 393 -6.24 -10.77 -8.70
N GLY A 394 -5.12 -11.46 -8.90
CA GLY A 394 -3.85 -11.04 -8.32
C GLY A 394 -2.66 -11.80 -8.90
N PRO A 395 -1.43 -11.41 -8.52
CA PRO A 395 -0.23 -12.08 -8.96
C PRO A 395 -0.17 -13.51 -8.41
N LYS A 396 0.65 -14.34 -9.03
CA LYS A 396 0.90 -15.71 -8.57
C LYS A 396 1.48 -15.71 -7.16
N GLU A 397 1.34 -16.84 -6.48
CA GLU A 397 1.96 -17.05 -5.18
C GLU A 397 3.48 -16.81 -5.27
N GLY A 398 4.00 -16.02 -4.30
CA GLY A 398 5.40 -15.58 -4.29
C GLY A 398 5.71 -14.32 -5.12
N GLU A 399 4.79 -13.85 -5.96
CA GLU A 399 4.92 -12.57 -6.68
C GLU A 399 4.23 -11.46 -5.88
N TYR A 400 4.94 -10.35 -5.65
CA TYR A 400 4.43 -9.22 -4.83
C TYR A 400 4.02 -8.01 -5.67
N ALA A 401 4.66 -7.81 -6.83
CA ALA A 401 4.39 -6.68 -7.72
C ALA A 401 3.58 -7.11 -8.94
N THR A 402 2.84 -6.15 -9.51
CA THR A 402 2.22 -6.33 -10.82
C THR A 402 3.31 -6.26 -11.90
N ARG A 403 3.21 -7.04 -12.98
CA ARG A 403 4.11 -6.99 -14.14
C ARG A 403 4.16 -5.62 -14.80
N LEU A 404 3.15 -4.78 -14.54
CA LEU A 404 3.08 -3.40 -14.99
C LEU A 404 4.32 -2.58 -14.59
N THR A 405 4.86 -2.80 -13.39
CA THR A 405 6.06 -2.11 -12.91
C THR A 405 7.25 -2.35 -13.85
N ASP A 406 7.40 -3.55 -14.38
CA ASP A 406 8.50 -3.90 -15.29
C ASP A 406 8.29 -3.27 -16.68
N VAL A 407 7.05 -3.22 -17.17
CA VAL A 407 6.71 -2.56 -18.44
C VAL A 407 6.99 -1.06 -18.36
N VAL A 408 6.57 -0.43 -17.26
CA VAL A 408 6.80 1.01 -17.01
C VAL A 408 8.30 1.32 -16.88
N LYS A 409 9.06 0.52 -16.12
CA LYS A 409 10.51 0.71 -15.96
C LYS A 409 11.29 0.57 -17.27
N LYS A 410 10.87 -0.36 -18.13
CA LYS A 410 11.50 -0.57 -19.45
C LYS A 410 11.20 0.57 -20.43
N GLY A 411 10.17 1.38 -20.18
CA GLY A 411 9.76 2.50 -21.06
C GLY A 411 9.41 2.06 -22.49
N SER A 412 9.06 0.78 -22.68
CA SER A 412 8.87 0.19 -24.00
C SER A 412 7.43 0.29 -24.51
N TRP A 413 6.51 0.75 -23.68
CA TRP A 413 5.10 0.90 -24.03
C TRP A 413 4.87 2.14 -24.91
N LYS A 414 3.97 2.01 -25.89
CA LYS A 414 3.61 3.06 -26.84
C LYS A 414 2.14 3.48 -26.73
N ALA A 415 1.31 2.64 -26.14
CA ALA A 415 -0.13 2.86 -25.98
C ALA A 415 -0.62 2.35 -24.62
N ALA A 416 -1.68 2.95 -24.10
CA ALA A 416 -2.27 2.59 -22.80
C ALA A 416 -2.74 1.12 -22.75
N GLU A 417 -3.13 0.56 -23.88
CA GLU A 417 -3.57 -0.83 -24.03
C GLU A 417 -2.43 -1.82 -23.71
N GLU A 418 -1.19 -1.47 -24.02
CA GLU A 418 -0.02 -2.31 -23.70
C GLU A 418 0.24 -2.35 -22.19
N LEU A 419 -0.04 -1.24 -21.47
CA LEU A 419 -0.01 -1.20 -20.03
C LEU A 419 -1.14 -2.07 -19.44
N GLY A 420 -2.34 -2.00 -20.03
CA GLY A 420 -3.47 -2.84 -19.65
C GLY A 420 -3.15 -4.33 -19.78
N THR A 421 -2.52 -4.75 -20.87
CA THR A 421 -2.13 -6.15 -21.10
C THR A 421 -1.06 -6.63 -20.09
N GLY A 422 -0.19 -5.72 -19.64
CA GLY A 422 0.80 -6.03 -18.58
C GLY A 422 0.19 -6.11 -17.17
N PHE A 423 -1.01 -5.53 -17.00
CA PHE A 423 -1.73 -5.54 -15.72
C PHE A 423 -2.64 -6.77 -15.57
N THR A 424 -3.18 -7.28 -16.65
CA THR A 424 -4.03 -8.48 -16.71
C THR A 424 -3.24 -9.75 -16.99
#